data_d713e490ea58cf7f65583da490dd3345
#
_entry.id   d713e490ea58cf7f65583da490dd3345
#
_cell.length_a   1.000
_cell.length_b   1.000
_cell.length_c   1.000
_cell.angle_alpha   90.00
_cell.angle_beta   90.00
_cell.angle_gamma   90.00
#
_symmetry.space_group_name_H-M   'P 1'
#
loop_
_entity.id
_entity.type
_entity.pdbx_description
1 polymer ?
#
loop_
_entity_poly.entity_id
_entity_poly.type
_entity_poly.pdbx_seq_one_letter_code
_entity_poly.pdbx_strand_id
1 'polypeptide(L)'
;MPADHFSAVAAQYAQSRPTYPDALFGWLAQQCVGRSLAWDVGAGNGQASLPLAGRFDKVLATDLSADQIARAAAHPRIEYRVAPAQGSGLGAASADLVTVAQALHWFELDAFYAEVRRVLKPGGLIAAWSYGVLTVEGEA
;
A
#
# COMPACT_ATOMS: atom_id res chain seq x y z
N MET A 1 6.04 -0.46 -21.00
CA MET A 1 5.88 -1.23 -19.72
C MET A 1 4.73 -0.67 -18.93
N PRO A 2 3.82 -1.53 -18.41
CA PRO A 2 2.70 -1.03 -17.61
C PRO A 2 3.13 -0.20 -16.42
N ALA A 3 4.21 -0.60 -15.72
CA ALA A 3 4.71 0.15 -14.58
C ALA A 3 5.16 1.56 -14.96
N ASP A 4 5.84 1.73 -16.11
CA ASP A 4 6.28 3.03 -16.57
C ASP A 4 5.09 3.93 -16.93
N HIS A 5 4.08 3.35 -17.57
CA HIS A 5 2.87 4.09 -17.91
C HIS A 5 2.17 4.60 -16.64
N PHE A 6 2.01 3.75 -15.65
CA PHE A 6 1.38 4.15 -14.40
C PHE A 6 2.24 5.09 -13.56
N SER A 7 3.57 4.98 -13.65
CA SER A 7 4.46 5.96 -13.03
C SER A 7 4.18 7.37 -13.55
N ALA A 8 4.07 7.53 -14.87
CA ALA A 8 3.82 8.84 -15.46
C ALA A 8 2.45 9.38 -15.03
N VAL A 9 1.43 8.52 -15.00
CA VAL A 9 0.08 8.91 -14.58
C VAL A 9 0.09 9.31 -13.11
N ALA A 10 0.70 8.51 -12.25
CA ALA A 10 0.77 8.79 -10.81
C ALA A 10 1.53 10.08 -10.53
N ALA A 11 2.65 10.32 -11.24
CA ALA A 11 3.44 11.53 -11.08
C ALA A 11 2.63 12.77 -11.44
N GLN A 12 1.90 12.71 -12.54
CA GLN A 12 1.09 13.84 -12.99
C GLN A 12 0.03 14.19 -11.95
N TYR A 13 -0.65 13.21 -11.39
CA TYR A 13 -1.64 13.44 -10.36
C TYR A 13 -1.03 13.92 -9.06
N ALA A 14 0.11 13.37 -8.67
CA ALA A 14 0.78 13.75 -7.43
C ALA A 14 1.25 15.21 -7.46
N GLN A 15 1.61 15.74 -8.61
CA GLN A 15 2.03 17.12 -8.75
C GLN A 15 0.87 18.10 -8.65
N SER A 16 -0.34 17.70 -9.04
CA SER A 16 -1.49 18.59 -9.10
C SER A 16 -2.47 18.39 -7.95
N ARG A 17 -2.45 17.25 -7.29
CA ARG A 17 -3.44 16.88 -6.26
C ARG A 17 -2.80 16.11 -5.12
N PRO A 18 -3.38 16.19 -3.89
CA PRO A 18 -2.91 15.39 -2.76
C PRO A 18 -3.34 13.92 -2.82
N THR A 19 -4.16 13.52 -3.81
CA THR A 19 -4.65 12.16 -3.98
C THR A 19 -4.08 11.52 -5.22
N TYR A 20 -4.19 10.19 -5.31
CA TYR A 20 -3.69 9.41 -6.43
C TYR A 20 -4.84 9.02 -7.37
N PRO A 21 -4.55 8.77 -8.66
CA PRO A 21 -5.61 8.41 -9.59
C PRO A 21 -6.20 7.03 -9.26
N ASP A 22 -7.51 6.94 -9.38
CA ASP A 22 -8.22 5.69 -9.13
C ASP A 22 -7.74 4.55 -10.04
N ALA A 23 -7.35 4.90 -11.27
CA ALA A 23 -6.82 3.94 -12.23
C ALA A 23 -5.58 3.20 -11.73
N LEU A 24 -4.75 3.86 -10.89
CA LEU A 24 -3.58 3.20 -10.29
C LEU A 24 -4.01 2.00 -9.45
N PHE A 25 -5.01 2.18 -8.60
CA PHE A 25 -5.48 1.12 -7.70
C PHE A 25 -6.20 0.01 -8.45
N GLY A 26 -6.95 0.35 -9.49
CA GLY A 26 -7.55 -0.63 -10.37
C GLY A 26 -6.51 -1.49 -11.07
N TRP A 27 -5.45 -0.87 -11.58
CA TRP A 27 -4.35 -1.59 -12.22
C TRP A 27 -3.62 -2.51 -11.22
N LEU A 28 -3.32 -1.99 -10.02
CA LEU A 28 -2.65 -2.80 -8.98
C LEU A 28 -3.49 -4.02 -8.61
N ALA A 29 -4.80 -3.85 -8.44
CA ALA A 29 -5.68 -4.95 -8.12
C ALA A 29 -5.70 -6.02 -9.22
N GLN A 30 -5.62 -5.60 -10.47
CA GLN A 30 -5.57 -6.53 -11.61
C GLN A 30 -4.27 -7.35 -11.63
N GLN A 31 -3.19 -6.82 -11.11
CA GLN A 31 -1.92 -7.53 -11.05
C GLN A 31 -1.88 -8.58 -9.94
N CYS A 32 -2.77 -8.48 -8.95
CA CYS A 32 -2.82 -9.41 -7.83
C CYS A 32 -3.57 -10.69 -8.20
N VAL A 33 -3.06 -11.83 -7.71
CA VAL A 33 -3.75 -13.12 -7.89
C VAL A 33 -5.02 -13.17 -7.08
N GLY A 34 -5.00 -12.61 -5.87
CA GLY A 34 -6.18 -12.54 -5.01
C GLY A 34 -6.44 -11.12 -4.53
N ARG A 35 -7.59 -10.92 -3.90
CA ARG A 35 -8.02 -9.60 -3.42
C ARG A 35 -8.60 -9.65 -2.01
N SER A 36 -8.10 -10.57 -1.18
CA SER A 36 -8.62 -10.70 0.18
C SER A 36 -8.04 -9.66 1.13
N LEU A 37 -6.76 -9.33 1.01
CA LEU A 37 -6.13 -8.39 1.96
C LEU A 37 -5.05 -7.57 1.28
N ALA A 38 -5.12 -6.25 1.46
CA ALA A 38 -4.05 -5.31 1.15
C ALA A 38 -3.54 -4.68 2.44
N TRP A 39 -2.23 -4.52 2.55
CA TRP A 39 -1.58 -3.83 3.66
C TRP A 39 -0.98 -2.52 3.14
N ASP A 40 -1.51 -1.40 3.61
CA ASP A 40 -1.05 -0.05 3.25
C ASP A 40 -0.12 0.45 4.35
N VAL A 41 1.17 0.51 4.05
CA VAL A 41 2.24 0.81 5.01
C VAL A 41 2.56 2.29 4.97
N GLY A 42 2.65 2.91 6.14
CA GLY A 42 2.84 4.36 6.22
C GLY A 42 1.63 5.08 5.64
N ALA A 43 0.45 4.63 6.02
CA ALA A 43 -0.80 5.03 5.39
C ALA A 43 -1.20 6.49 5.61
N GLY A 44 -0.61 7.14 6.60
CA GLY A 44 -0.99 8.50 6.94
C GLY A 44 -2.47 8.57 7.32
N ASN A 45 -3.20 9.47 6.70
CA ASN A 45 -4.63 9.62 6.95
C ASN A 45 -5.51 8.78 6.00
N GLY A 46 -4.95 7.81 5.30
CA GLY A 46 -5.72 6.84 4.54
C GLY A 46 -6.00 7.18 3.08
N GLN A 47 -5.24 8.08 2.48
CA GLN A 47 -5.47 8.48 1.08
C GLN A 47 -5.39 7.30 0.10
N ALA A 48 -4.44 6.37 0.30
CA ALA A 48 -4.35 5.18 -0.52
C ALA A 48 -5.26 4.07 0.00
N SER A 49 -5.50 4.03 1.31
CA SER A 49 -6.31 2.98 1.93
C SER A 49 -7.75 2.98 1.43
N LEU A 50 -8.34 4.16 1.25
CA LEU A 50 -9.74 4.28 0.81
C LEU A 50 -9.96 3.66 -0.58
N PRO A 51 -9.18 4.02 -1.62
CA PRO A 51 -9.36 3.37 -2.93
C PRO A 51 -9.03 1.88 -2.91
N LEU A 52 -8.08 1.44 -2.07
CA LEU A 52 -7.80 0.01 -1.91
C LEU A 52 -9.00 -0.73 -1.33
N ALA A 53 -9.72 -0.12 -0.40
CA ALA A 53 -10.89 -0.73 0.23
C ALA A 53 -12.03 -0.98 -0.77
N GLY A 54 -12.05 -0.25 -1.86
CA GLY A 54 -13.01 -0.48 -2.93
C GLY A 54 -12.67 -1.69 -3.80
N ARG A 55 -11.47 -2.26 -3.65
CA ARG A 55 -10.99 -3.34 -4.51
C ARG A 55 -10.52 -4.59 -3.77
N PHE A 56 -10.31 -4.49 -2.48
CA PHE A 56 -9.90 -5.62 -1.63
C PHE A 56 -10.94 -5.85 -0.56
N ASP A 57 -11.08 -7.09 -0.13
CA ASP A 57 -12.05 -7.45 0.91
C ASP A 57 -11.72 -6.77 2.23
N LYS A 58 -10.42 -6.62 2.52
CA LYS A 58 -9.95 -5.96 3.72
C LYS A 58 -8.66 -5.21 3.44
N VAL A 59 -8.50 -4.06 4.11
CA VAL A 59 -7.27 -3.28 4.10
C VAL A 59 -6.79 -3.10 5.54
N LEU A 60 -5.53 -3.43 5.80
CA LEU A 60 -4.86 -3.02 7.03
C LEU A 60 -4.03 -1.79 6.70
N ALA A 61 -4.32 -0.68 7.37
CA ALA A 61 -3.59 0.58 7.19
C ALA A 61 -2.78 0.84 8.45
N THR A 62 -1.46 0.90 8.33
CA THR A 62 -0.58 1.13 9.48
C THR A 62 0.24 2.39 9.30
N ASP A 63 0.52 3.06 10.41
CA ASP A 63 1.37 4.24 10.45
C ASP A 63 1.95 4.35 11.86
N LEU A 64 3.14 4.93 11.97
CA LEU A 64 3.73 5.22 13.29
C LEU A 64 3.02 6.37 14.00
N SER A 65 2.36 7.23 13.24
CA SER A 65 1.71 8.43 13.79
C SER A 65 0.29 8.12 14.22
N ALA A 66 0.06 8.07 15.53
CA ALA A 66 -1.29 7.93 16.09
C ALA A 66 -2.20 9.10 15.65
N ASP A 67 -1.62 10.28 15.48
CA ASP A 67 -2.35 11.46 15.05
C ASP A 67 -2.89 11.32 13.62
N GLN A 68 -2.06 10.80 12.71
CA GLN A 68 -2.49 10.52 11.34
C GLN A 68 -3.59 9.46 11.31
N ILE A 69 -3.42 8.40 12.06
CA ILE A 69 -4.42 7.33 12.14
C ILE A 69 -5.75 7.87 12.68
N ALA A 70 -5.68 8.74 13.69
CA ALA A 70 -6.88 9.33 14.29
C ALA A 70 -7.66 10.22 13.31
N ARG A 71 -6.98 10.79 12.31
CA ARG A 71 -7.60 11.64 11.29
C ARG A 71 -8.13 10.88 10.09
N ALA A 72 -7.87 9.59 10.00
CA ALA A 72 -8.27 8.81 8.85
C ALA A 72 -9.78 8.58 8.85
N ALA A 73 -10.36 8.55 7.65
CA ALA A 73 -11.79 8.32 7.50
C ALA A 73 -12.13 6.86 7.80
N ALA A 74 -13.11 6.63 8.66
CA ALA A 74 -13.55 5.28 8.98
C ALA A 74 -14.15 4.60 7.74
N HIS A 75 -13.87 3.32 7.59
CA HIS A 75 -14.43 2.51 6.52
C HIS A 75 -14.58 1.06 7.02
N PRO A 76 -15.69 0.39 6.72
CA PRO A 76 -15.94 -0.96 7.25
C PRO A 76 -14.90 -2.00 6.83
N ARG A 77 -14.19 -1.78 5.72
CA ARG A 77 -13.17 -2.71 5.22
C ARG A 77 -11.75 -2.31 5.60
N ILE A 78 -11.57 -1.20 6.30
CA ILE A 78 -10.25 -0.73 6.70
C ILE A 78 -10.08 -0.88 8.20
N GLU A 79 -9.01 -1.55 8.60
CA GLU A 79 -8.53 -1.53 9.98
C GLU A 79 -7.32 -0.60 10.02
N TYR A 80 -7.41 0.45 10.83
CA TYR A 80 -6.30 1.38 11.06
C TYR A 80 -5.56 0.96 12.32
N ARG A 81 -4.23 0.94 12.26
CA ARG A 81 -3.41 0.50 13.38
C ARG A 81 -2.13 1.30 13.46
N VAL A 82 -1.77 1.75 14.66
CA VAL A 82 -0.46 2.35 14.91
C VAL A 82 0.55 1.22 15.01
N ALA A 83 1.46 1.13 14.04
CA ALA A 83 2.45 0.07 13.98
C ALA A 83 3.61 0.48 13.09
N PRO A 84 4.82 -0.05 13.36
CA PRO A 84 5.96 0.20 12.49
C PRO A 84 5.87 -0.63 11.20
N ALA A 85 6.62 -0.19 10.18
CA ALA A 85 6.64 -0.87 8.89
C ALA A 85 7.17 -2.31 8.98
N GLN A 86 8.02 -2.60 9.95
CA GLN A 86 8.59 -3.93 10.13
C GLN A 86 7.78 -4.83 11.06
N GLY A 87 6.63 -4.36 11.54
CA GLY A 87 5.81 -5.12 12.48
C GLY A 87 4.33 -4.91 12.27
N SER A 88 3.79 -5.45 11.20
CA SER A 88 2.38 -5.27 10.84
C SER A 88 1.41 -5.94 11.80
N GLY A 89 1.82 -7.02 12.44
CA GLY A 89 0.93 -7.87 13.20
C GLY A 89 0.14 -8.86 12.35
N LEU A 90 0.35 -8.87 11.03
CA LEU A 90 -0.30 -9.82 10.14
C LEU A 90 0.34 -11.21 10.24
N GLY A 91 -0.44 -12.22 9.98
CA GLY A 91 0.06 -13.59 9.86
C GLY A 91 0.93 -13.75 8.60
N ALA A 92 1.72 -14.83 8.58
CA ALA A 92 2.51 -15.16 7.41
C ALA A 92 1.59 -15.51 6.22
N ALA A 93 2.00 -15.12 5.03
CA ALA A 93 1.29 -15.43 3.79
C ALA A 93 -0.19 -15.05 3.85
N SER A 94 -0.50 -13.82 4.33
CA SER A 94 -1.88 -13.36 4.49
C SER A 94 -2.26 -12.26 3.52
N ALA A 95 -1.29 -11.54 2.96
CA ALA A 95 -1.57 -10.36 2.13
C ALA A 95 -1.38 -10.64 0.65
N ASP A 96 -2.26 -10.07 -0.16
CA ASP A 96 -2.17 -10.13 -1.62
C ASP A 96 -1.37 -8.96 -2.19
N LEU A 97 -1.41 -7.83 -1.49
CA LEU A 97 -0.73 -6.61 -1.93
C LEU A 97 -0.21 -5.86 -0.71
N VAL A 98 1.00 -5.33 -0.83
CA VAL A 98 1.55 -4.36 0.13
C VAL A 98 1.79 -3.06 -0.64
N THR A 99 1.28 -1.95 -0.13
CA THR A 99 1.47 -0.63 -0.76
C THR A 99 2.23 0.30 0.16
N VAL A 100 3.11 1.11 -0.43
CA VAL A 100 3.84 2.16 0.29
C VAL A 100 3.77 3.42 -0.56
N ALA A 101 2.99 4.40 -0.10
CA ALA A 101 2.82 5.66 -0.79
C ALA A 101 3.66 6.73 -0.10
N GLN A 102 4.78 7.11 -0.70
CA GLN A 102 5.64 8.23 -0.30
C GLN A 102 6.34 8.09 1.05
N ALA A 103 6.30 6.92 1.69
CA ALA A 103 6.85 6.75 3.02
C ALA A 103 8.10 5.86 3.09
N LEU A 104 8.52 5.29 1.96
CA LEU A 104 9.54 4.23 1.95
C LEU A 104 10.86 4.66 2.57
N HIS A 105 11.29 5.91 2.36
CA HIS A 105 12.57 6.40 2.86
C HIS A 105 12.62 6.59 4.39
N TRP A 106 11.48 6.51 5.07
CA TRP A 106 11.41 6.61 6.53
C TRP A 106 11.61 5.26 7.22
N PHE A 107 11.69 4.16 6.44
CA PHE A 107 11.66 2.82 6.99
C PHE A 107 13.05 2.24 7.16
N GLU A 108 13.18 1.32 8.12
CA GLU A 108 14.29 0.38 8.21
C GLU A 108 14.10 -0.62 7.08
N LEU A 109 14.75 -0.40 5.93
CA LEU A 109 14.42 -1.11 4.70
C LEU A 109 14.59 -2.62 4.80
N ASP A 110 15.71 -3.09 5.39
CA ASP A 110 15.94 -4.54 5.48
C ASP A 110 14.87 -5.22 6.34
N ALA A 111 14.55 -4.63 7.48
CA ALA A 111 13.53 -5.16 8.38
C ALA A 111 12.14 -5.08 7.74
N PHE A 112 11.86 -4.00 7.02
CA PHE A 112 10.59 -3.84 6.32
C PHE A 112 10.43 -4.89 5.22
N TYR A 113 11.45 -5.08 4.39
CA TYR A 113 11.36 -6.09 3.31
C TYR A 113 11.27 -7.50 3.86
N ALA A 114 11.88 -7.79 5.00
CA ALA A 114 11.70 -9.07 5.67
C ALA A 114 10.23 -9.27 6.08
N GLU A 115 9.60 -8.24 6.62
CA GLU A 115 8.18 -8.30 6.98
C GLU A 115 7.31 -8.48 5.74
N VAL A 116 7.59 -7.77 4.66
CA VAL A 116 6.87 -7.91 3.39
C VAL A 116 6.93 -9.35 2.89
N ARG A 117 8.13 -9.94 2.86
CA ARG A 117 8.29 -11.33 2.41
C ARG A 117 7.53 -12.30 3.30
N ARG A 118 7.48 -12.01 4.60
CA ARG A 118 6.76 -12.88 5.54
C ARG A 118 5.24 -12.83 5.32
N VAL A 119 4.69 -11.64 5.09
CA VAL A 119 3.22 -11.47 5.04
C VAL A 119 2.63 -11.70 3.67
N LEU A 120 3.40 -11.55 2.58
CA LEU A 120 2.87 -11.76 1.24
C LEU A 120 2.60 -13.23 0.97
N LYS A 121 1.47 -13.50 0.34
CA LYS A 121 1.18 -14.81 -0.22
C LYS A 121 2.12 -15.08 -1.40
N PRO A 122 2.33 -16.35 -1.77
CA PRO A 122 2.98 -16.66 -3.06
C PRO A 122 2.23 -15.93 -4.19
N GLY A 123 2.98 -15.22 -5.03
CA GLY A 123 2.38 -14.40 -6.08
C GLY A 123 1.91 -13.04 -5.64
N GLY A 124 2.05 -12.70 -4.35
CA GLY A 124 1.71 -11.37 -3.85
C GLY A 124 2.67 -10.31 -4.36
N LEU A 125 2.24 -9.06 -4.32
CA LEU A 125 2.97 -7.92 -4.87
C LEU A 125 3.25 -6.88 -3.81
N ILE A 126 4.39 -6.21 -3.94
CA ILE A 126 4.63 -4.94 -3.27
C ILE A 126 4.69 -3.82 -4.31
N ALA A 127 3.98 -2.73 -4.05
CA ALA A 127 4.00 -1.54 -4.89
C ALA A 127 4.37 -0.34 -4.03
N ALA A 128 5.42 0.38 -4.42
CA ALA A 128 5.87 1.57 -3.73
C ALA A 128 5.93 2.72 -4.71
N TRP A 129 5.43 3.87 -4.30
CA TRP A 129 5.49 5.06 -5.15
C TRP A 129 5.70 6.32 -4.32
N SER A 130 6.26 7.32 -5.00
CA SER A 130 6.38 8.68 -4.50
C SER A 130 6.04 9.63 -5.66
N TYR A 131 6.16 10.92 -5.44
CA TYR A 131 5.94 11.86 -6.53
C TYR A 131 6.95 11.57 -7.64
N GLY A 132 6.45 11.10 -8.79
CA GLY A 132 7.23 10.84 -9.99
C GLY A 132 7.79 9.43 -10.14
N VAL A 133 7.60 8.54 -9.16
CA VAL A 133 8.17 7.19 -9.23
C VAL A 133 7.15 6.14 -8.77
N LEU A 134 7.00 5.10 -9.57
CA LEU A 134 6.25 3.90 -9.18
C LEU A 134 7.15 2.69 -9.37
N THR A 135 7.28 1.88 -8.33
CA THR A 135 7.97 0.61 -8.37
C THR A 135 7.01 -0.50 -7.95
N VAL A 136 6.90 -1.53 -8.77
CA VAL A 136 6.08 -2.71 -8.46
C VAL A 136 6.94 -3.93 -8.60
N GLU A 137 6.99 -4.75 -7.55
CA GLU A 137 7.78 -5.97 -7.53
C GLU A 137 6.89 -7.15 -7.17
N GLY A 138 7.07 -8.25 -7.92
CA GLY A 138 6.38 -9.49 -7.66
C GLY A 138 7.21 -10.41 -6.80
N GLU A 139 6.54 -11.15 -5.92
CA GLU A 139 7.16 -12.22 -5.17
C GLU A 139 7.29 -13.43 -6.09
N ALA A 140 8.51 -13.84 -6.33
CA ALA A 140 8.78 -14.95 -7.24
C ALA A 140 8.53 -16.31 -6.58
#